data_bdb2aa2be98e08098c7051270e956198
#
_entry.id   bdb2aa2be98e08098c7051270e956198
#
_cell.length_a   1.000
_cell.length_b   1.000
_cell.length_c   1.000
_cell.angle_alpha   90.00
_cell.angle_beta   90.00
_cell.angle_gamma   90.00
#
_symmetry.space_group_name_H-M   'P 1'
#
loop_
_entity.id
_entity.type
_entity.pdbx_description
1 polymer ?
#
loop_
_entity_poly.entity_id
_entity_poly.type
_entity_poly.pdbx_seq_one_letter_code
_entity_poly.pdbx_strand_id
1 'polypeptide(L)'
;MSILGSNRCPPLHSIHPTKIARRDLKQIDADAKLIRRGRNRDFLAVFRGGKKNSVSTACLRGLFTSHPMDISRTAYGTWSGGRFMHFGEPLSDERFIAAIRHAYERGIRTFMTADVYGNGGADEMLGRALAGLPRDSYALVGMIGHDFYSGQRDGSKGFPRFTHPQLRGPRDYADYVRMATEKSLARCQTDRFDCLMLHNPDSIGYTSDVVWKAMERVKEAKLTDRLGIAPGPANGFSLDLILSFERFGPLLDWAMIILNPLEPWPGSLCLPAAVEHDVKLMTRVVDYGGIFHDDVKPGHRFGERDHRTFRPAGWVEAGSQKIGAMRPIATHHGISMLQLASLWNLSQAPVKSVIPTMIQEVGDDAKPIEAKIDELADLPNISLSADEIAELRRIGDNTGCMDLKGGNPGHVGEPLPDRWAVDAELARVAERWKIMPQRDLACTHGKAA
;
A
#
# COMPACT_ATOMS: atom_id res chain seq x y z
N MET A 1 22.78 -31.26 -54.86
CA MET A 1 22.71 -30.00 -55.60
C MET A 1 22.18 -28.98 -54.59
N SER A 2 23.05 -28.29 -53.81
CA SER A 2 23.65 -26.96 -54.08
C SER A 2 22.54 -25.93 -54.32
N ILE A 3 22.35 -24.88 -53.55
CA ILE A 3 23.27 -23.76 -53.26
C ILE A 3 22.87 -23.03 -51.97
N LEU A 4 23.88 -22.74 -51.14
CA LEU A 4 23.89 -21.78 -50.02
C LEU A 4 23.88 -20.32 -50.52
N GLY A 5 23.19 -19.44 -49.83
CA GLY A 5 23.27 -18.00 -50.00
C GLY A 5 23.39 -17.31 -48.64
N SER A 6 24.62 -17.01 -48.24
CA SER A 6 24.95 -16.25 -47.02
C SER A 6 24.84 -14.75 -47.28
N ASN A 7 24.02 -14.02 -46.54
CA ASN A 7 24.11 -12.57 -46.46
C ASN A 7 24.77 -12.14 -45.15
N ARG A 8 26.01 -11.66 -45.25
CA ARG A 8 26.76 -11.01 -44.17
C ARG A 8 26.37 -9.53 -44.12
N CYS A 9 26.04 -9.04 -42.94
CA CYS A 9 25.98 -7.60 -42.66
C CYS A 9 27.37 -6.97 -42.62
N PRO A 10 27.54 -5.73 -43.08
CA PRO A 10 28.81 -5.01 -43.01
C PRO A 10 29.07 -4.44 -41.61
N PRO A 11 30.35 -4.19 -41.23
CA PRO A 11 30.72 -3.72 -39.91
C PRO A 11 30.43 -2.26 -39.68
N LEU A 12 29.94 -1.92 -38.47
CA LEU A 12 29.74 -0.58 -37.96
C LEU A 12 31.10 0.14 -37.84
N HIS A 13 31.25 1.22 -38.57
CA HIS A 13 32.36 2.16 -38.39
C HIS A 13 32.21 2.92 -37.06
N SER A 14 33.30 2.94 -36.29
CA SER A 14 33.51 3.67 -35.07
C SER A 14 33.30 5.18 -35.27
N ILE A 15 32.31 5.76 -34.58
CA ILE A 15 32.16 7.20 -34.47
C ILE A 15 32.98 7.67 -33.26
N HIS A 16 34.01 8.44 -33.48
CA HIS A 16 34.80 9.10 -32.45
C HIS A 16 33.95 10.13 -31.69
N PRO A 17 34.00 10.21 -30.34
CA PRO A 17 33.30 11.22 -29.59
C PRO A 17 33.94 12.59 -29.81
N THR A 18 33.20 13.51 -30.41
CA THR A 18 33.58 14.91 -30.54
C THR A 18 33.71 15.54 -29.14
N LYS A 19 34.85 16.19 -28.90
CA LYS A 19 35.17 16.94 -27.68
C LYS A 19 34.16 18.07 -27.49
N ILE A 20 33.22 17.89 -26.55
CA ILE A 20 32.43 19.01 -25.99
C ILE A 20 33.39 19.83 -25.14
N ALA A 21 33.51 21.10 -25.45
CA ALA A 21 34.43 22.00 -24.78
C ALA A 21 34.06 22.15 -23.30
N ARG A 22 35.03 22.05 -22.40
CA ARG A 22 34.86 22.20 -20.94
C ARG A 22 34.18 23.50 -20.49
N ARG A 23 34.05 24.50 -21.36
CA ARG A 23 33.32 25.75 -21.11
C ARG A 23 31.82 25.57 -21.10
N ASP A 24 31.26 24.68 -21.95
CA ASP A 24 29.81 24.47 -22.05
C ASP A 24 29.25 23.74 -20.84
N LEU A 25 30.02 22.83 -20.25
CA LEU A 25 29.61 22.10 -19.03
C LEU A 25 29.54 22.99 -17.78
N LYS A 26 30.40 23.99 -17.66
CA LYS A 26 30.37 24.97 -16.58
C LYS A 26 29.17 25.92 -16.67
N GLN A 27 28.76 26.25 -17.89
CA GLN A 27 27.59 27.09 -18.12
C GLN A 27 26.31 26.34 -17.79
N ILE A 28 26.20 25.08 -18.20
CA ILE A 28 25.06 24.21 -17.88
C ILE A 28 24.90 24.02 -16.36
N ASP A 29 26.01 23.87 -15.62
CA ASP A 29 25.97 23.72 -14.15
C ASP A 29 25.60 25.05 -13.44
N ALA A 30 25.99 26.19 -14.00
CA ALA A 30 25.59 27.50 -13.49
C ALA A 30 24.09 27.77 -13.71
N ASP A 31 23.59 27.43 -14.89
CA ASP A 31 22.18 27.61 -15.25
C ASP A 31 21.28 26.65 -14.44
N ALA A 32 21.73 25.42 -14.16
CA ALA A 32 21.03 24.47 -13.27
C ALA A 32 20.97 24.94 -11.81
N LYS A 33 22.01 25.65 -11.33
CA LYS A 33 22.02 26.26 -9.98
C LYS A 33 21.10 27.48 -9.87
N LEU A 34 20.91 28.26 -10.96
CA LEU A 34 19.95 29.35 -11.00
C LEU A 34 18.50 28.87 -10.95
N ILE A 35 18.19 27.79 -11.64
CA ILE A 35 16.86 27.15 -11.64
C ILE A 35 16.51 26.60 -10.24
N ARG A 36 17.50 26.06 -9.50
CA ARG A 36 17.29 25.55 -8.14
C ARG A 36 17.03 26.63 -7.07
N ARG A 37 17.25 27.91 -7.36
CA ARG A 37 17.08 29.02 -6.40
C ARG A 37 15.73 29.73 -6.44
N GLY A 38 14.77 29.27 -7.23
CA GLY A 38 13.34 29.62 -7.13
C GLY A 38 13.00 31.12 -7.13
N ARG A 39 13.72 31.96 -7.86
CA ARG A 39 13.39 33.39 -8.04
C ARG A 39 13.54 33.76 -9.50
N ASN A 40 12.47 33.80 -10.29
CA ASN A 40 12.11 34.98 -11.10
C ASN A 40 10.89 34.74 -12.00
N ARG A 41 9.93 35.68 -11.95
CA ARG A 41 8.81 35.82 -12.88
C ARG A 41 9.20 36.35 -14.26
N ASP A 42 10.46 36.64 -14.51
CA ASP A 42 10.95 37.33 -15.74
C ASP A 42 11.60 36.38 -16.77
N PHE A 43 11.28 35.09 -16.75
CA PHE A 43 11.87 34.08 -17.64
C PHE A 43 11.46 34.23 -19.13
N LEU A 44 10.50 35.10 -19.45
CA LEU A 44 10.00 35.32 -20.83
C LEU A 44 10.72 36.46 -21.57
N ALA A 45 11.56 37.23 -20.91
CA ALA A 45 12.20 38.41 -21.52
C ALA A 45 13.59 38.15 -22.13
N VAL A 46 14.28 37.08 -21.76
CA VAL A 46 15.68 36.82 -22.14
C VAL A 46 15.83 36.17 -23.52
N PHE A 47 14.76 35.66 -24.14
CA PHE A 47 14.82 34.98 -25.44
C PHE A 47 14.44 35.83 -26.66
N ARG A 48 14.45 37.18 -26.59
CA ARG A 48 14.11 38.05 -27.72
C ARG A 48 15.28 38.59 -28.52
N GLY A 49 16.48 38.10 -28.32
CA GLY A 49 17.66 38.65 -29.04
C GLY A 49 18.67 37.59 -29.45
N GLY A 50 18.39 36.78 -30.45
CA GLY A 50 19.39 35.88 -31.02
C GLY A 50 18.80 34.93 -32.08
N LYS A 51 19.50 34.81 -33.22
CA LYS A 51 19.13 34.08 -34.43
C LYS A 51 18.42 32.72 -34.14
N LYS A 52 17.29 32.51 -34.84
CA LYS A 52 16.45 31.32 -34.84
C LYS A 52 17.24 30.03 -35.17
N ASN A 53 17.74 29.36 -34.18
CA ASN A 53 17.89 27.91 -34.24
C ASN A 53 16.73 27.34 -33.49
N SER A 54 15.72 26.81 -34.21
CA SER A 54 14.58 26.15 -33.66
C SER A 54 15.02 24.83 -33.00
N VAL A 55 15.36 24.88 -31.72
CA VAL A 55 15.38 23.68 -30.91
C VAL A 55 13.91 23.28 -30.74
N SER A 56 13.53 22.20 -31.42
CA SER A 56 12.18 21.69 -31.41
C SER A 56 11.72 21.51 -29.96
N THR A 57 10.56 22.08 -29.64
CA THR A 57 9.87 21.88 -28.34
C THR A 57 9.65 20.39 -28.01
N ALA A 58 9.74 19.51 -29.02
CA ALA A 58 9.75 18.06 -28.87
C ALA A 58 11.03 17.53 -28.20
N CYS A 59 12.18 18.22 -28.36
CA CYS A 59 13.46 17.80 -27.76
C CYS A 59 13.51 18.09 -26.25
N LEU A 60 12.79 19.11 -25.77
CA LEU A 60 12.69 19.41 -24.33
C LEU A 60 11.65 18.55 -23.59
N ARG A 61 10.64 18.00 -24.30
CA ARG A 61 9.69 17.04 -23.72
C ARG A 61 10.29 15.63 -23.53
N GLY A 62 11.35 15.28 -24.22
CA GLY A 62 12.02 13.97 -24.10
C GLY A 62 13.02 13.88 -22.94
N LEU A 63 13.32 14.99 -22.24
CA LEU A 63 14.29 15.02 -21.13
C LEU A 63 13.64 14.91 -19.74
N PHE A 64 12.30 14.86 -19.65
CA PHE A 64 11.55 14.70 -18.41
C PHE A 64 10.52 13.58 -18.51
N THR A 65 10.91 12.42 -19.00
CA THR A 65 10.16 11.19 -18.67
C THR A 65 10.60 10.82 -17.26
N SER A 66 9.91 11.35 -16.25
CA SER A 66 10.03 10.82 -14.89
C SER A 66 9.57 9.37 -14.95
N HIS A 67 10.49 8.45 -14.74
CA HIS A 67 10.11 7.05 -14.53
C HIS A 67 9.31 6.98 -13.23
N PRO A 68 8.19 6.23 -13.20
CA PRO A 68 7.43 6.06 -11.98
C PRO A 68 8.33 5.48 -10.90
N MET A 69 8.28 6.08 -9.70
CA MET A 69 9.03 5.54 -8.56
C MET A 69 8.55 4.14 -8.23
N ASP A 70 9.50 3.25 -8.00
CA ASP A 70 9.16 1.92 -7.50
C ASP A 70 8.70 1.98 -6.05
N ILE A 71 7.69 1.18 -5.74
CA ILE A 71 7.22 1.01 -4.36
C ILE A 71 8.33 0.34 -3.55
N SER A 72 8.75 1.00 -2.48
CA SER A 72 9.88 0.57 -1.64
C SER A 72 9.51 -0.57 -0.69
N ARG A 73 10.52 -1.27 -0.17
CA ARG A 73 10.36 -2.38 0.78
C ARG A 73 9.60 -1.97 2.04
N THR A 74 9.73 -0.72 2.47
CA THR A 74 9.06 -0.15 3.64
C THR A 74 8.18 1.02 3.20
N ALA A 75 6.99 1.13 3.77
CA ALA A 75 6.03 2.17 3.46
C ALA A 75 5.36 2.72 4.71
N TYR A 76 4.86 3.95 4.63
CA TYR A 76 4.12 4.64 5.68
C TYR A 76 2.68 4.88 5.24
N GLY A 77 1.71 4.41 6.02
CA GLY A 77 0.30 4.61 5.77
C GLY A 77 -0.29 5.71 6.63
N THR A 78 -1.15 6.56 6.06
CA THR A 78 -1.83 7.66 6.78
C THR A 78 -2.87 7.22 7.81
N TRP A 79 -3.13 5.93 7.93
CA TRP A 79 -3.89 5.36 9.05
C TRP A 79 -3.06 5.25 10.34
N SER A 80 -1.75 5.49 10.27
CA SER A 80 -0.87 5.59 11.44
C SER A 80 -1.16 6.83 12.28
N GLY A 81 -0.70 6.84 13.53
CA GLY A 81 -0.79 8.01 14.41
C GLY A 81 -2.20 8.31 14.97
N GLY A 82 -3.14 7.36 14.87
CA GLY A 82 -4.45 7.45 15.55
C GLY A 82 -5.41 8.55 15.08
N ARG A 83 -4.99 9.42 14.17
CA ARG A 83 -5.72 10.62 13.78
C ARG A 83 -6.97 10.35 12.94
N PHE A 84 -6.88 9.41 12.01
CA PHE A 84 -7.96 9.04 11.07
C PHE A 84 -8.49 7.64 11.29
N MET A 85 -7.66 6.77 11.85
CA MET A 85 -8.01 5.43 12.31
C MET A 85 -7.64 5.37 13.79
N HIS A 86 -8.58 4.95 14.62
CA HIS A 86 -8.43 5.00 16.07
C HIS A 86 -7.55 3.85 16.57
N PHE A 87 -6.23 4.07 16.54
CA PHE A 87 -5.22 3.19 17.12
C PHE A 87 -4.33 4.02 18.06
N GLY A 88 -4.39 3.74 19.35
CA GLY A 88 -3.63 4.47 20.36
C GLY A 88 -4.07 5.93 20.52
N GLU A 89 -3.12 6.79 20.90
CA GLU A 89 -3.34 8.22 21.08
C GLU A 89 -3.34 8.95 19.72
N PRO A 90 -4.37 9.74 19.40
CA PRO A 90 -4.38 10.51 18.16
C PRO A 90 -3.35 11.64 18.22
N LEU A 91 -2.48 11.71 17.22
CA LEU A 91 -1.54 12.80 17.06
C LEU A 91 -2.26 14.13 16.72
N SER A 92 -1.66 15.26 17.16
CA SER A 92 -2.06 16.57 16.62
C SER A 92 -1.72 16.64 15.12
N ASP A 93 -2.34 17.59 14.42
CA ASP A 93 -2.11 17.80 12.99
C ASP A 93 -0.63 18.06 12.69
N GLU A 94 0.02 18.88 13.52
CA GLU A 94 1.44 19.23 13.38
C GLU A 94 2.34 18.01 13.57
N ARG A 95 2.09 17.20 14.62
CA ARG A 95 2.88 15.99 14.89
C ARG A 95 2.64 14.91 13.85
N PHE A 96 1.42 14.79 13.33
CA PHE A 96 1.09 13.88 12.24
C PHE A 96 1.88 14.22 10.96
N ILE A 97 1.90 15.50 10.58
CA ILE A 97 2.69 16.00 9.44
C ILE A 97 4.17 15.80 9.68
N ALA A 98 4.65 16.10 10.89
CA ALA A 98 6.05 15.91 11.27
C ALA A 98 6.47 14.43 11.21
N ALA A 99 5.62 13.50 11.65
CA ALA A 99 5.90 12.06 11.57
C ALA A 99 6.03 11.57 10.11
N ILE A 100 5.19 12.04 9.19
CA ILE A 100 5.33 11.72 7.76
C ILE A 100 6.63 12.29 7.19
N ARG A 101 6.97 13.53 7.56
CA ARG A 101 8.22 14.17 7.14
C ARG A 101 9.42 13.43 7.69
N HIS A 102 9.39 13.05 8.96
CA HIS A 102 10.41 12.24 9.60
C HIS A 102 10.61 10.90 8.89
N ALA A 103 9.52 10.20 8.54
CA ALA A 103 9.60 8.97 7.76
C ALA A 103 10.34 9.16 6.43
N TYR A 104 10.06 10.27 5.71
CA TYR A 104 10.79 10.60 4.48
C TYR A 104 12.27 10.89 4.76
N GLU A 105 12.59 11.67 5.77
CA GLU A 105 13.97 12.03 6.14
C GLU A 105 14.78 10.79 6.56
N ARG A 106 14.12 9.82 7.19
CA ARG A 106 14.73 8.53 7.57
C ARG A 106 14.86 7.53 6.41
N GLY A 107 14.37 7.86 5.21
CA GLY A 107 14.58 7.04 4.02
C GLY A 107 13.38 6.19 3.60
N ILE A 108 12.24 6.27 4.26
CA ILE A 108 11.00 5.67 3.75
C ILE A 108 10.57 6.47 2.50
N ARG A 109 10.32 5.75 1.41
CA ARG A 109 10.05 6.36 0.10
C ARG A 109 8.70 6.01 -0.48
N THR A 110 7.88 5.25 0.22
CA THR A 110 6.51 4.96 -0.18
C THR A 110 5.54 5.46 0.87
N PHE A 111 4.57 6.27 0.44
CA PHE A 111 3.51 6.82 1.29
C PHE A 111 2.16 6.39 0.73
N MET A 112 1.23 6.03 1.61
CA MET A 112 -0.07 5.51 1.23
C MET A 112 -1.18 6.28 1.95
N THR A 113 -2.25 6.59 1.22
CA THR A 113 -3.45 7.24 1.74
C THR A 113 -4.73 6.68 1.15
N ALA A 114 -5.86 6.95 1.77
CA ALA A 114 -7.18 6.69 1.21
C ALA A 114 -8.05 7.95 1.33
N ASP A 115 -8.77 8.24 0.27
CA ASP A 115 -9.63 9.44 0.18
C ASP A 115 -10.72 9.49 1.27
N VAL A 116 -11.17 8.33 1.76
CA VAL A 116 -12.18 8.21 2.81
C VAL A 116 -11.62 8.54 4.22
N TYR A 117 -10.31 8.50 4.43
CA TYR A 117 -9.73 8.76 5.74
C TYR A 117 -9.91 10.22 6.13
N GLY A 118 -10.74 10.44 7.16
CA GLY A 118 -11.12 11.78 7.57
C GLY A 118 -11.83 12.59 6.46
N ASN A 119 -12.52 11.90 5.53
CA ASN A 119 -13.22 12.51 4.39
C ASN A 119 -12.29 13.40 3.54
N GLY A 120 -11.08 12.91 3.27
CA GLY A 120 -10.04 13.61 2.54
C GLY A 120 -8.98 14.29 3.40
N GLY A 121 -9.19 14.39 4.71
CA GLY A 121 -8.24 15.05 5.62
C GLY A 121 -6.87 14.38 5.65
N ALA A 122 -6.80 13.05 5.48
CA ALA A 122 -5.53 12.34 5.40
C ALA A 122 -4.75 12.69 4.13
N ASP A 123 -5.44 12.82 2.99
CA ASP A 123 -4.84 13.28 1.73
C ASP A 123 -4.24 14.69 1.87
N GLU A 124 -5.00 15.61 2.50
CA GLU A 124 -4.56 17.00 2.70
C GLU A 124 -3.32 17.07 3.59
N MET A 125 -3.29 16.32 4.69
CA MET A 125 -2.14 16.29 5.59
C MET A 125 -0.92 15.65 4.93
N LEU A 126 -1.12 14.59 4.14
CA LEU A 126 -0.05 13.98 3.35
C LEU A 126 0.51 14.97 2.32
N GLY A 127 -0.36 15.67 1.58
CA GLY A 127 0.06 16.72 0.65
C GLY A 127 0.87 17.83 1.33
N ARG A 128 0.43 18.29 2.51
CA ARG A 128 1.18 19.27 3.32
C ARG A 128 2.53 18.73 3.80
N ALA A 129 2.58 17.48 4.22
CA ALA A 129 3.81 16.86 4.70
C ALA A 129 4.84 16.68 3.58
N LEU A 130 4.42 16.34 2.37
CA LEU A 130 5.30 16.11 1.22
C LEU A 130 5.56 17.37 0.40
N ALA A 131 4.91 18.50 0.73
CA ALA A 131 5.08 19.76 0.01
C ALA A 131 6.55 20.21 -0.06
N GLY A 132 6.98 20.60 -1.25
CA GLY A 132 8.36 21.06 -1.50
C GLY A 132 9.40 19.95 -1.65
N LEU A 133 9.03 18.68 -1.48
CA LEU A 133 9.88 17.54 -1.83
C LEU A 133 9.82 17.27 -3.34
N PRO A 134 10.93 16.81 -3.96
CA PRO A 134 10.89 16.40 -5.36
C PRO A 134 9.88 15.26 -5.56
N ARG A 135 8.91 15.42 -6.48
CA ARG A 135 7.86 14.42 -6.69
C ARG A 135 8.41 13.04 -7.07
N ASP A 136 9.51 13.00 -7.79
CA ASP A 136 10.17 11.78 -8.24
C ASP A 136 11.11 11.17 -7.17
N SER A 137 11.07 11.66 -5.92
CA SER A 137 11.85 11.12 -4.80
C SER A 137 11.06 10.20 -3.88
N TYR A 138 9.76 10.01 -4.12
CA TYR A 138 8.89 9.11 -3.35
C TYR A 138 7.78 8.54 -4.22
N ALA A 139 7.33 7.33 -3.89
CA ALA A 139 6.13 6.72 -4.44
C ALA A 139 4.91 7.10 -3.60
N LEU A 140 3.82 7.46 -4.26
CA LEU A 140 2.55 7.78 -3.63
C LEU A 140 1.47 6.78 -4.06
N VAL A 141 0.88 6.09 -3.08
CA VAL A 141 -0.19 5.12 -3.31
C VAL A 141 -1.50 5.71 -2.80
N GLY A 142 -2.45 5.91 -3.72
CA GLY A 142 -3.80 6.35 -3.41
C GLY A 142 -4.77 5.17 -3.33
N MET A 143 -5.82 5.31 -2.55
CA MET A 143 -6.90 4.33 -2.47
C MET A 143 -8.25 5.04 -2.55
N ILE A 144 -9.15 4.55 -3.41
CA ILE A 144 -10.51 5.05 -3.60
C ILE A 144 -11.51 3.89 -3.63
N GLY A 145 -12.76 4.14 -3.21
CA GLY A 145 -13.77 3.07 -3.25
C GLY A 145 -14.99 3.34 -2.40
N HIS A 146 -14.82 3.98 -1.25
CA HIS A 146 -15.92 4.41 -0.41
C HIS A 146 -16.50 5.73 -0.91
N ASP A 147 -17.81 5.80 -1.06
CA ASP A 147 -18.48 7.03 -1.48
C ASP A 147 -18.92 7.88 -0.29
N PHE A 148 -18.00 8.67 0.24
CA PHE A 148 -18.31 9.70 1.24
C PHE A 148 -18.73 11.04 0.60
N TYR A 149 -18.67 11.16 -0.73
CA TYR A 149 -19.10 12.36 -1.45
C TYR A 149 -20.62 12.44 -1.60
N SER A 150 -21.28 11.31 -1.85
CA SER A 150 -22.71 11.22 -2.10
C SER A 150 -23.45 10.32 -1.11
N GLY A 151 -22.73 9.35 -0.52
CA GLY A 151 -23.29 8.39 0.42
C GLY A 151 -23.29 8.91 1.86
N GLN A 152 -24.21 8.40 2.66
CA GLN A 152 -24.26 8.68 4.09
C GLN A 152 -23.56 7.55 4.86
N ARG A 153 -22.87 7.92 5.93
CA ARG A 153 -22.22 6.95 6.82
C ARG A 153 -23.26 6.14 7.59
N ASP A 154 -23.19 4.84 7.50
CA ASP A 154 -24.05 3.92 8.26
C ASP A 154 -23.26 3.29 9.43
N GLY A 155 -23.26 3.96 10.55
CA GLY A 155 -22.66 3.50 11.81
C GLY A 155 -21.25 2.90 11.64
N SER A 156 -21.08 1.67 12.12
CA SER A 156 -19.82 0.91 12.01
C SER A 156 -19.54 0.38 10.62
N LYS A 157 -20.55 0.25 9.76
CA LYS A 157 -20.38 -0.16 8.35
C LYS A 157 -19.63 0.89 7.52
N GLY A 158 -19.53 2.13 8.02
CA GLY A 158 -18.85 3.22 7.35
C GLY A 158 -19.65 3.79 6.16
N PHE A 159 -18.93 4.34 5.19
CA PHE A 159 -19.55 4.83 3.95
C PHE A 159 -19.80 3.67 2.97
N PRO A 160 -20.91 3.74 2.17
CA PRO A 160 -21.18 2.74 1.15
C PRO A 160 -20.05 2.72 0.10
N ARG A 161 -19.98 1.62 -0.64
CA ARG A 161 -19.10 1.56 -1.81
C ARG A 161 -19.70 2.38 -2.95
N PHE A 162 -18.87 2.94 -3.81
CA PHE A 162 -19.38 3.70 -4.97
C PHE A 162 -20.23 2.85 -5.92
N THR A 163 -20.05 1.54 -5.89
CA THR A 163 -20.83 0.55 -6.64
C THR A 163 -22.22 0.26 -6.05
N HIS A 164 -22.55 0.85 -4.88
CA HIS A 164 -23.83 0.61 -4.21
C HIS A 164 -25.02 1.02 -5.11
N PRO A 165 -25.98 0.10 -5.40
CA PRO A 165 -27.03 0.33 -6.41
C PRO A 165 -27.93 1.53 -6.14
N GLN A 166 -28.09 1.94 -4.89
CA GLN A 166 -28.88 3.14 -4.53
C GLN A 166 -28.16 4.45 -4.86
N LEU A 167 -26.83 4.42 -5.05
CA LEU A 167 -26.06 5.62 -5.35
C LEU A 167 -25.90 5.84 -6.85
N ARG A 168 -25.58 4.77 -7.60
CA ARG A 168 -25.37 4.86 -9.04
C ARG A 168 -25.41 3.51 -9.72
N GLY A 169 -25.62 3.54 -11.04
CA GLY A 169 -25.51 2.37 -11.89
C GLY A 169 -24.14 2.23 -12.55
N PRO A 170 -23.89 1.10 -13.24
CA PRO A 170 -22.60 0.82 -13.88
C PRO A 170 -22.15 1.87 -14.92
N ARG A 171 -23.07 2.61 -15.51
CA ARG A 171 -22.77 3.69 -16.50
C ARG A 171 -21.97 4.82 -15.88
N ASP A 172 -22.15 5.08 -14.58
CA ASP A 172 -21.57 6.21 -13.88
C ASP A 172 -20.31 5.85 -13.08
N TYR A 173 -19.87 4.58 -13.10
CA TYR A 173 -18.69 4.13 -12.34
C TYR A 173 -17.41 4.84 -12.80
N ALA A 174 -17.25 5.02 -14.12
CA ALA A 174 -16.05 5.66 -14.65
C ALA A 174 -15.94 7.13 -14.22
N ASP A 175 -17.06 7.85 -14.23
CA ASP A 175 -17.11 9.26 -13.82
C ASP A 175 -16.82 9.39 -12.32
N TYR A 176 -17.36 8.47 -11.50
CA TYR A 176 -17.05 8.46 -10.07
C TYR A 176 -15.57 8.17 -9.80
N VAL A 177 -15.02 7.10 -10.38
CA VAL A 177 -13.62 6.69 -10.18
C VAL A 177 -12.68 7.83 -10.59
N ARG A 178 -12.95 8.48 -11.71
CA ARG A 178 -12.19 9.64 -12.17
C ARG A 178 -12.30 10.81 -11.19
N MET A 179 -13.51 11.21 -10.85
CA MET A 179 -13.78 12.33 -9.92
C MET A 179 -13.11 12.12 -8.57
N ALA A 180 -13.24 10.93 -7.97
CA ALA A 180 -12.64 10.60 -6.68
C ALA A 180 -11.10 10.66 -6.76
N THR A 181 -10.52 10.12 -7.83
CA THR A 181 -9.07 10.17 -8.07
C THR A 181 -8.57 11.61 -8.20
N GLU A 182 -9.20 12.42 -9.04
CA GLU A 182 -8.81 13.82 -9.26
C GLU A 182 -8.91 14.65 -7.97
N LYS A 183 -9.95 14.43 -7.16
CA LYS A 183 -10.10 15.10 -5.86
C LYS A 183 -9.04 14.66 -4.85
N SER A 184 -8.72 13.37 -4.80
CA SER A 184 -7.66 12.86 -3.92
C SER A 184 -6.29 13.41 -4.33
N LEU A 185 -5.97 13.42 -5.63
CA LEU A 185 -4.75 14.03 -6.17
C LEU A 185 -4.63 15.52 -5.82
N ALA A 186 -5.73 16.27 -5.98
CA ALA A 186 -5.75 17.70 -5.64
C ALA A 186 -5.46 17.96 -4.16
N ARG A 187 -6.03 17.14 -3.24
CA ARG A 187 -5.73 17.20 -1.80
C ARG A 187 -4.29 16.83 -1.49
N CYS A 188 -3.77 15.79 -2.15
CA CYS A 188 -2.36 15.39 -2.04
C CYS A 188 -1.38 16.37 -2.71
N GLN A 189 -1.86 17.43 -3.39
CA GLN A 189 -1.06 18.43 -4.09
C GLN A 189 -0.13 17.81 -5.15
N THR A 190 -0.63 16.84 -5.90
CA THR A 190 0.10 16.10 -6.94
C THR A 190 -0.78 15.87 -8.17
N ASP A 191 -0.16 15.53 -9.28
CA ASP A 191 -0.83 15.28 -10.56
C ASP A 191 -1.03 13.79 -10.86
N ARG A 192 -0.34 12.90 -10.12
CA ARG A 192 -0.45 11.44 -10.31
C ARG A 192 -0.17 10.67 -9.04
N PHE A 193 -0.77 9.48 -8.94
CA PHE A 193 -0.33 8.42 -8.05
C PHE A 193 0.67 7.50 -8.76
N ASP A 194 1.61 6.91 -8.04
CA ASP A 194 2.46 5.83 -8.55
C ASP A 194 1.70 4.49 -8.58
N CYS A 195 0.69 4.35 -7.71
CA CYS A 195 -0.27 3.26 -7.75
C CYS A 195 -1.62 3.74 -7.18
N LEU A 196 -2.72 3.41 -7.87
CA LEU A 196 -4.07 3.63 -7.38
C LEU A 196 -4.73 2.28 -7.09
N MET A 197 -5.24 2.10 -5.87
CA MET A 197 -5.90 0.87 -5.48
C MET A 197 -7.40 1.04 -5.29
N LEU A 198 -8.15 0.03 -5.71
CA LEU A 198 -9.56 -0.10 -5.37
C LEU A 198 -9.68 -0.49 -3.89
N HIS A 199 -10.23 0.41 -3.07
CA HIS A 199 -10.24 0.32 -1.61
C HIS A 199 -11.48 -0.38 -1.08
N ASN A 200 -11.27 -1.46 -0.32
CA ASN A 200 -12.34 -2.23 0.32
C ASN A 200 -13.52 -2.51 -0.64
N PRO A 201 -13.30 -3.10 -1.81
CA PRO A 201 -14.37 -3.35 -2.77
C PRO A 201 -15.48 -4.22 -2.16
N ASP A 202 -16.70 -4.05 -2.65
CA ASP A 202 -17.80 -5.00 -2.49
C ASP A 202 -17.71 -6.12 -3.55
N SER A 203 -18.66 -7.05 -3.56
CA SER A 203 -18.69 -8.14 -4.55
C SER A 203 -18.65 -7.64 -6.00
N ILE A 204 -19.29 -6.49 -6.28
CA ILE A 204 -19.25 -5.86 -7.61
C ILE A 204 -17.85 -5.34 -7.90
N GLY A 205 -17.20 -4.67 -6.95
CA GLY A 205 -15.86 -4.15 -7.10
C GLY A 205 -14.82 -5.25 -7.38
N TYR A 206 -14.97 -6.43 -6.78
CA TYR A 206 -14.05 -7.55 -7.05
C TYR A 206 -14.19 -8.14 -8.44
N THR A 207 -15.42 -8.17 -9.02
CA THR A 207 -15.71 -9.03 -10.18
C THR A 207 -16.16 -8.28 -11.42
N SER A 208 -16.48 -6.99 -11.34
CA SER A 208 -17.09 -6.24 -12.44
C SER A 208 -16.05 -5.74 -13.45
N ASP A 209 -16.16 -6.19 -14.70
CA ASP A 209 -15.37 -5.67 -15.83
C ASP A 209 -15.57 -4.15 -16.02
N VAL A 210 -16.76 -3.62 -15.68
CA VAL A 210 -17.04 -2.19 -15.82
C VAL A 210 -16.22 -1.38 -14.79
N VAL A 211 -16.08 -1.88 -13.56
CA VAL A 211 -15.26 -1.25 -12.53
C VAL A 211 -13.78 -1.26 -12.94
N TRP A 212 -13.26 -2.40 -13.37
CA TRP A 212 -11.85 -2.51 -13.76
C TRP A 212 -11.51 -1.74 -15.02
N LYS A 213 -12.45 -1.65 -15.95
CA LYS A 213 -12.33 -0.77 -17.12
C LYS A 213 -12.35 0.72 -16.72
N ALA A 214 -13.09 1.09 -15.68
CA ALA A 214 -13.03 2.45 -15.13
C ALA A 214 -11.67 2.77 -14.50
N MET A 215 -11.09 1.82 -13.76
CA MET A 215 -9.73 1.92 -13.21
C MET A 215 -8.67 2.02 -14.32
N GLU A 216 -8.78 1.23 -15.37
CA GLU A 216 -7.89 1.28 -16.55
C GLU A 216 -7.91 2.66 -17.22
N ARG A 217 -9.09 3.28 -17.38
CA ARG A 217 -9.22 4.64 -17.94
C ARG A 217 -8.49 5.70 -17.12
N VAL A 218 -8.42 5.55 -15.80
CA VAL A 218 -7.65 6.46 -14.95
C VAL A 218 -6.15 6.31 -15.20
N LYS A 219 -5.67 5.08 -15.43
CA LYS A 219 -4.30 4.79 -15.84
C LYS A 219 -3.99 5.35 -17.23
N GLU A 220 -4.88 5.17 -18.19
CA GLU A 220 -4.78 5.77 -19.54
C GLU A 220 -4.72 7.30 -19.48
N ALA A 221 -5.52 7.92 -18.60
CA ALA A 221 -5.51 9.37 -18.36
C ALA A 221 -4.25 9.87 -17.62
N LYS A 222 -3.30 8.99 -17.27
CA LYS A 222 -2.06 9.30 -16.54
C LYS A 222 -2.27 9.88 -15.14
N LEU A 223 -3.41 9.62 -14.52
CA LEU A 223 -3.66 9.97 -13.13
C LEU A 223 -3.04 8.95 -12.16
N THR A 224 -2.66 7.78 -12.67
CA THR A 224 -1.86 6.77 -11.97
C THR A 224 -0.98 6.00 -12.95
N ASP A 225 0.15 5.49 -12.48
CA ASP A 225 1.06 4.65 -13.27
C ASP A 225 0.71 3.16 -13.17
N ARG A 226 0.20 2.72 -12.01
CA ARG A 226 -0.11 1.32 -11.68
C ARG A 226 -1.49 1.21 -11.05
N LEU A 227 -2.08 0.03 -11.16
CA LEU A 227 -3.35 -0.30 -10.53
C LEU A 227 -3.18 -1.38 -9.48
N GLY A 228 -4.06 -1.34 -8.47
CA GLY A 228 -4.07 -2.35 -7.42
C GLY A 228 -5.43 -2.53 -6.77
N ILE A 229 -5.47 -3.46 -5.82
CA ILE A 229 -6.65 -3.78 -5.02
C ILE A 229 -6.26 -3.88 -3.55
N ALA A 230 -7.07 -3.29 -2.68
CA ALA A 230 -6.88 -3.29 -1.24
C ALA A 230 -8.13 -3.80 -0.54
N PRO A 231 -8.28 -5.13 -0.36
CA PRO A 231 -9.38 -5.72 0.37
C PRO A 231 -9.44 -5.22 1.81
N GLY A 232 -10.61 -5.19 2.39
CA GLY A 232 -10.73 -4.82 3.78
C GLY A 232 -12.13 -4.94 4.32
N PRO A 233 -12.28 -4.68 5.61
CA PRO A 233 -11.25 -4.38 6.60
C PRO A 233 -10.44 -5.61 7.05
N ALA A 234 -10.88 -6.81 6.70
CA ALA A 234 -10.29 -8.08 7.13
C ALA A 234 -9.88 -8.97 5.95
N ASN A 235 -9.38 -10.17 6.23
CA ASN A 235 -8.96 -11.16 5.24
C ASN A 235 -10.10 -12.06 4.73
N GLY A 236 -11.36 -11.74 5.02
CA GLY A 236 -12.52 -12.59 4.65
C GLY A 236 -12.75 -12.73 3.14
N PHE A 237 -12.09 -11.90 2.34
CA PHE A 237 -12.22 -11.84 0.87
C PHE A 237 -11.14 -12.62 0.12
N SER A 238 -10.56 -13.65 0.71
CA SER A 238 -9.45 -14.39 0.09
C SER A 238 -9.83 -14.99 -1.26
N LEU A 239 -11.03 -15.56 -1.39
CA LEU A 239 -11.50 -16.13 -2.67
C LEU A 239 -11.82 -15.04 -3.69
N ASP A 240 -12.45 -13.95 -3.27
CA ASP A 240 -12.75 -12.80 -4.12
C ASP A 240 -11.47 -12.15 -4.66
N LEU A 241 -10.46 -12.04 -3.81
CA LEU A 241 -9.16 -11.50 -4.20
C LEU A 241 -8.46 -12.42 -5.21
N ILE A 242 -8.45 -13.73 -4.97
CA ILE A 242 -7.90 -14.71 -5.92
C ILE A 242 -8.65 -14.65 -7.25
N LEU A 243 -9.98 -14.58 -7.23
CA LEU A 243 -10.79 -14.41 -8.43
C LEU A 243 -10.44 -13.13 -9.18
N SER A 244 -10.18 -12.04 -8.46
CA SER A 244 -9.71 -10.79 -9.08
C SER A 244 -8.36 -10.95 -9.76
N PHE A 245 -7.43 -11.71 -9.19
CA PHE A 245 -6.14 -12.03 -9.83
C PHE A 245 -6.33 -12.84 -11.11
N GLU A 246 -7.23 -13.85 -11.08
CA GLU A 246 -7.53 -14.67 -12.25
C GLU A 246 -8.16 -13.87 -13.39
N ARG A 247 -9.07 -12.92 -13.08
CA ARG A 247 -9.80 -12.13 -14.09
C ARG A 247 -9.02 -10.93 -14.58
N PHE A 248 -8.34 -10.24 -13.68
CA PHE A 248 -7.77 -8.91 -13.92
C PHE A 248 -6.25 -8.87 -13.68
N GLY A 249 -5.58 -10.00 -13.51
CA GLY A 249 -4.13 -10.06 -13.30
C GLY A 249 -3.31 -9.17 -14.23
N PRO A 250 -3.60 -9.13 -15.55
CA PRO A 250 -2.88 -8.25 -16.48
C PRO A 250 -3.01 -6.75 -16.20
N LEU A 251 -4.04 -6.33 -15.44
CA LEU A 251 -4.26 -4.93 -15.00
C LEU A 251 -3.73 -4.67 -13.60
N LEU A 252 -3.61 -5.72 -12.77
CA LEU A 252 -3.26 -5.63 -11.35
C LEU A 252 -1.76 -5.71 -11.16
N ASP A 253 -1.14 -4.57 -10.92
CA ASP A 253 0.28 -4.53 -10.54
C ASP A 253 0.49 -4.90 -9.06
N TRP A 254 -0.47 -4.52 -8.17
CA TRP A 254 -0.35 -4.65 -6.72
C TRP A 254 -1.64 -5.09 -6.04
N ALA A 255 -1.49 -5.82 -4.94
CA ALA A 255 -2.57 -6.01 -3.98
C ALA A 255 -2.08 -5.80 -2.55
N MET A 256 -2.97 -5.35 -1.66
CA MET A 256 -2.66 -5.18 -0.25
C MET A 256 -3.43 -6.21 0.59
N ILE A 257 -2.72 -6.97 1.42
CA ILE A 257 -3.33 -7.98 2.30
C ILE A 257 -2.88 -7.77 3.76
N ILE A 258 -3.65 -8.33 4.70
CA ILE A 258 -3.18 -8.51 6.07
C ILE A 258 -2.31 -9.75 6.10
N LEU A 259 -1.07 -9.60 6.56
CA LEU A 259 -0.15 -10.71 6.77
C LEU A 259 0.89 -10.31 7.81
N ASN A 260 1.12 -11.16 8.78
CA ASN A 260 2.20 -11.02 9.76
C ASN A 260 2.50 -12.38 10.40
N PRO A 261 3.62 -12.54 11.14
CA PRO A 261 3.97 -13.83 11.74
C PRO A 261 2.96 -14.38 12.76
N LEU A 262 2.13 -13.53 13.40
CA LEU A 262 1.07 -13.95 14.33
C LEU A 262 -0.29 -14.18 13.65
N GLU A 263 -0.43 -13.74 12.41
CA GLU A 263 -1.65 -13.86 11.60
C GLU A 263 -1.29 -14.20 10.14
N PRO A 264 -0.61 -15.34 9.90
CA PRO A 264 -0.29 -15.78 8.54
C PRO A 264 -1.54 -16.20 7.78
N TRP A 265 -2.55 -16.72 8.46
CA TRP A 265 -3.78 -17.20 7.86
C TRP A 265 -4.93 -16.19 8.11
N PRO A 266 -5.90 -15.96 7.19
CA PRO A 266 -6.03 -16.58 5.87
C PRO A 266 -5.26 -15.86 4.75
N GLY A 267 -4.52 -14.78 5.04
CA GLY A 267 -3.79 -13.99 4.03
C GLY A 267 -2.84 -14.85 3.19
N SER A 268 -2.20 -15.85 3.80
CA SER A 268 -1.32 -16.78 3.10
C SER A 268 -2.00 -17.59 1.99
N LEU A 269 -3.31 -17.75 2.01
CA LEU A 269 -4.06 -18.45 0.97
C LEU A 269 -3.99 -17.75 -0.39
N CYS A 270 -3.75 -16.42 -0.40
CA CYS A 270 -3.64 -15.64 -1.62
C CYS A 270 -2.23 -15.68 -2.27
N LEU A 271 -1.21 -16.11 -1.53
CA LEU A 271 0.19 -16.05 -2.00
C LEU A 271 0.45 -16.85 -3.29
N PRO A 272 -0.03 -18.11 -3.42
CA PRO A 272 0.20 -18.88 -4.65
C PRO A 272 -0.44 -18.21 -5.88
N ALA A 273 -1.66 -17.70 -5.74
CA ALA A 273 -2.36 -17.02 -6.82
C ALA A 273 -1.66 -15.70 -7.20
N ALA A 274 -1.16 -14.94 -6.23
CA ALA A 274 -0.39 -13.73 -6.50
C ALA A 274 0.89 -14.03 -7.29
N VAL A 275 1.57 -15.15 -7.01
CA VAL A 275 2.73 -15.61 -7.79
C VAL A 275 2.32 -16.00 -9.20
N GLU A 276 1.27 -16.81 -9.36
CA GLU A 276 0.81 -17.31 -10.68
C GLU A 276 0.41 -16.17 -11.62
N HIS A 277 -0.19 -15.10 -11.07
CA HIS A 277 -0.67 -13.95 -11.85
C HIS A 277 0.26 -12.73 -11.84
N ASP A 278 1.49 -12.88 -11.32
CA ASP A 278 2.52 -11.82 -11.22
C ASP A 278 2.03 -10.55 -10.49
N VAL A 279 1.16 -10.71 -9.49
CA VAL A 279 0.67 -9.62 -8.66
C VAL A 279 1.60 -9.43 -7.46
N LYS A 280 2.19 -8.25 -7.33
CA LYS A 280 3.04 -7.90 -6.19
C LYS A 280 2.16 -7.62 -4.97
N LEU A 281 2.60 -8.09 -3.80
CA LEU A 281 1.86 -7.84 -2.57
C LEU A 281 2.57 -6.81 -1.68
N MET A 282 1.76 -5.95 -1.07
CA MET A 282 2.14 -5.18 0.10
C MET A 282 1.31 -5.65 1.31
N THR A 283 1.95 -5.74 2.47
CA THR A 283 1.29 -6.27 3.65
C THR A 283 1.07 -5.19 4.69
N ARG A 284 -0.15 -5.11 5.23
CA ARG A 284 -0.54 -4.24 6.34
C ARG A 284 -0.78 -5.04 7.61
N VAL A 285 -0.92 -4.36 8.75
CA VAL A 285 -1.05 -4.97 10.08
C VAL A 285 0.17 -5.83 10.43
N VAL A 286 1.33 -5.48 9.89
CA VAL A 286 2.61 -6.16 10.15
C VAL A 286 2.96 -6.11 11.64
N ASP A 287 2.56 -5.03 12.31
CA ASP A 287 2.71 -4.77 13.74
C ASP A 287 1.80 -5.60 14.65
N TYR A 288 0.83 -6.34 14.09
CA TYR A 288 -0.22 -7.09 14.82
C TYR A 288 -0.88 -6.24 15.93
N GLY A 289 -1.36 -5.05 15.56
CA GLY A 289 -2.01 -4.14 16.50
C GLY A 289 -1.09 -3.60 17.59
N GLY A 290 0.19 -3.47 17.29
CA GLY A 290 1.19 -2.89 18.17
C GLY A 290 2.03 -3.88 18.98
N ILE A 291 1.68 -5.18 18.99
CA ILE A 291 2.45 -6.18 19.76
C ILE A 291 3.91 -6.27 19.28
N PHE A 292 4.14 -6.22 17.98
CA PHE A 292 5.50 -6.23 17.42
C PHE A 292 6.28 -4.93 17.67
N HIS A 293 5.63 -3.87 18.18
CA HIS A 293 6.35 -2.67 18.66
C HIS A 293 6.96 -2.82 20.07
N ASP A 294 6.63 -3.91 20.77
CA ASP A 294 7.10 -4.21 22.14
C ASP A 294 6.51 -3.29 23.25
N ASP A 295 5.53 -2.45 22.94
CA ASP A 295 4.88 -1.58 23.94
C ASP A 295 3.46 -2.01 24.31
N VAL A 296 2.81 -2.87 23.51
CA VAL A 296 1.57 -3.55 23.90
C VAL A 296 1.88 -4.88 24.58
N LYS A 297 1.60 -4.96 25.89
CA LYS A 297 1.93 -6.08 26.77
C LYS A 297 0.69 -6.56 27.52
N PRO A 298 0.69 -7.77 28.12
CA PRO A 298 -0.36 -8.22 29.00
C PRO A 298 -0.78 -7.15 30.02
N GLY A 299 -2.09 -6.92 30.14
CA GLY A 299 -2.63 -5.85 30.98
C GLY A 299 -2.70 -4.48 30.31
N HIS A 300 -2.28 -4.32 29.07
CA HIS A 300 -2.43 -3.06 28.33
C HIS A 300 -3.90 -2.65 28.23
N ARG A 301 -4.18 -1.38 28.44
CA ARG A 301 -5.54 -0.83 28.37
C ARG A 301 -5.70 0.02 27.13
N PHE A 302 -6.59 -0.39 26.25
CA PHE A 302 -6.95 0.37 25.05
C PHE A 302 -7.98 1.45 25.39
N GLY A 303 -7.89 2.59 24.69
CA GLY A 303 -8.91 3.63 24.78
C GLY A 303 -10.28 3.11 24.29
N GLU A 304 -11.37 3.71 24.77
CA GLU A 304 -12.76 3.27 24.48
C GLU A 304 -13.08 3.20 22.98
N ARG A 305 -12.45 4.03 22.17
CA ARG A 305 -12.65 4.07 20.69
C ARG A 305 -11.58 3.37 19.91
N ASP A 306 -10.62 2.74 20.57
CA ASP A 306 -9.53 2.05 19.90
C ASP A 306 -10.04 0.82 19.14
N HIS A 307 -9.71 0.70 17.87
CA HIS A 307 -10.14 -0.41 17.02
C HIS A 307 -9.67 -1.78 17.53
N ARG A 308 -8.66 -1.82 18.38
CA ARG A 308 -8.14 -3.04 18.97
C ARG A 308 -9.04 -3.61 20.07
N THR A 309 -9.99 -2.80 20.59
CA THR A 309 -11.03 -3.28 21.54
C THR A 309 -11.98 -4.28 20.90
N PHE A 310 -12.03 -4.37 19.57
CA PHE A 310 -12.82 -5.35 18.84
C PHE A 310 -12.13 -6.70 18.64
N ARG A 311 -10.88 -6.85 19.07
CA ARG A 311 -10.19 -8.13 19.06
C ARG A 311 -10.70 -9.03 20.17
N PRO A 312 -10.63 -10.38 20.02
CA PRO A 312 -11.04 -11.32 21.06
C PRO A 312 -10.31 -11.08 22.38
N ALA A 313 -11.00 -11.33 23.50
CA ALA A 313 -10.38 -11.25 24.81
C ALA A 313 -9.15 -12.19 24.88
N GLY A 314 -8.07 -11.73 25.52
CA GLY A 314 -6.84 -12.51 25.68
C GLY A 314 -5.90 -12.51 24.47
N TRP A 315 -6.21 -11.75 23.40
CA TRP A 315 -5.36 -11.72 22.21
C TRP A 315 -3.96 -11.12 22.48
N VAL A 316 -3.85 -10.18 23.42
CA VAL A 316 -2.56 -9.60 23.83
C VAL A 316 -1.72 -10.63 24.57
N GLU A 317 -2.31 -11.36 25.50
CA GLU A 317 -1.65 -12.41 26.28
C GLU A 317 -1.14 -13.53 25.37
N ALA A 318 -2.01 -14.02 24.48
CA ALA A 318 -1.66 -15.06 23.50
C ALA A 318 -0.59 -14.57 22.53
N GLY A 319 -0.71 -13.35 22.02
CA GLY A 319 0.28 -12.73 21.14
C GLY A 319 1.62 -12.54 21.84
N SER A 320 1.63 -12.07 23.07
CA SER A 320 2.86 -11.85 23.86
C SER A 320 3.61 -13.16 24.14
N GLN A 321 2.87 -14.25 24.40
CA GLN A 321 3.49 -15.58 24.57
C GLN A 321 4.20 -16.02 23.29
N LYS A 322 3.54 -15.88 22.13
CA LYS A 322 4.11 -16.22 20.82
C LYS A 322 5.32 -15.32 20.49
N ILE A 323 5.22 -14.03 20.76
CA ILE A 323 6.34 -13.08 20.63
C ILE A 323 7.55 -13.51 21.46
N GLY A 324 7.32 -13.95 22.69
CA GLY A 324 8.38 -14.49 23.56
C GLY A 324 9.11 -15.67 22.89
N ALA A 325 8.39 -16.56 22.25
CA ALA A 325 8.97 -17.72 21.52
C ALA A 325 9.70 -17.30 20.23
N MET A 326 9.30 -16.21 19.57
CA MET A 326 9.96 -15.68 18.36
C MET A 326 11.22 -14.85 18.67
N ARG A 327 11.32 -14.29 19.88
CA ARG A 327 12.38 -13.36 20.29
C ARG A 327 13.81 -13.91 20.14
N PRO A 328 14.11 -15.20 20.37
CA PRO A 328 15.46 -15.73 20.14
C PRO A 328 15.95 -15.51 18.70
N ILE A 329 15.05 -15.62 17.71
CA ILE A 329 15.40 -15.40 16.30
C ILE A 329 15.76 -13.91 16.07
N ALA A 330 14.95 -12.98 16.59
CA ALA A 330 15.26 -11.55 16.50
C ALA A 330 16.60 -11.22 17.17
N THR A 331 16.85 -11.79 18.36
CA THR A 331 18.10 -11.59 19.10
C THR A 331 19.31 -12.14 18.34
N HIS A 332 19.18 -13.31 17.71
CA HIS A 332 20.24 -13.90 16.89
C HIS A 332 20.72 -12.96 15.78
N HIS A 333 19.78 -12.25 15.15
CA HIS A 333 20.07 -11.28 14.09
C HIS A 333 20.35 -9.86 14.59
N GLY A 334 20.22 -9.58 15.90
CA GLY A 334 20.37 -8.24 16.46
C GLY A 334 19.32 -7.24 15.97
N ILE A 335 18.10 -7.72 15.70
CA ILE A 335 16.99 -6.92 15.15
C ILE A 335 15.83 -6.82 16.14
N SER A 336 14.97 -5.83 15.92
CA SER A 336 13.75 -5.65 16.69
C SER A 336 12.65 -6.65 16.27
N MET A 337 11.59 -6.74 17.09
CA MET A 337 10.45 -7.60 16.78
C MET A 337 9.67 -7.09 15.56
N LEU A 338 9.56 -5.75 15.37
CA LEU A 338 8.96 -5.16 14.17
C LEU A 338 9.79 -5.49 12.92
N GLN A 339 11.11 -5.41 13.03
CA GLN A 339 12.01 -5.77 11.93
C GLN A 339 11.92 -7.26 11.59
N LEU A 340 11.82 -8.14 12.61
CA LEU A 340 11.60 -9.58 12.40
C LEU A 340 10.29 -9.83 11.65
N ALA A 341 9.17 -9.22 12.09
CA ALA A 341 7.89 -9.36 11.42
C ALA A 341 7.94 -8.85 9.97
N SER A 342 8.62 -7.73 9.74
CA SER A 342 8.81 -7.14 8.41
C SER A 342 9.63 -8.05 7.49
N LEU A 343 10.72 -8.62 7.96
CA LEU A 343 11.57 -9.54 7.21
C LEU A 343 10.86 -10.86 6.90
N TRP A 344 10.07 -11.38 7.85
CA TRP A 344 9.28 -12.57 7.61
C TRP A 344 8.22 -12.34 6.51
N ASN A 345 7.54 -11.18 6.51
CA ASN A 345 6.63 -10.81 5.43
C ASN A 345 7.36 -10.76 4.08
N LEU A 346 8.49 -10.06 4.02
CA LEU A 346 9.29 -9.91 2.80
C LEU A 346 9.93 -11.22 2.32
N SER A 347 10.00 -12.25 3.16
CA SER A 347 10.44 -13.59 2.75
C SER A 347 9.38 -14.36 1.96
N GLN A 348 8.12 -13.91 1.97
CA GLN A 348 7.06 -14.51 1.16
C GLN A 348 7.20 -14.04 -0.29
N ALA A 349 7.26 -14.97 -1.25
CA ALA A 349 7.65 -14.69 -2.64
C ALA A 349 6.97 -13.47 -3.31
N PRO A 350 5.63 -13.27 -3.24
CA PRO A 350 4.98 -12.13 -3.89
C PRO A 350 5.04 -10.83 -3.07
N VAL A 351 5.44 -10.89 -1.78
CA VAL A 351 5.48 -9.70 -0.92
C VAL A 351 6.71 -8.85 -1.25
N LYS A 352 6.48 -7.59 -1.59
CA LYS A 352 7.53 -6.63 -1.98
C LYS A 352 7.58 -5.40 -1.09
N SER A 353 6.52 -5.15 -0.28
CA SER A 353 6.45 -3.99 0.60
C SER A 353 5.73 -4.35 1.90
N VAL A 354 6.16 -3.75 3.01
CA VAL A 354 5.54 -3.85 4.33
C VAL A 354 5.10 -2.49 4.82
N ILE A 355 3.89 -2.42 5.39
CA ILE A 355 3.27 -1.19 5.87
C ILE A 355 2.70 -1.44 7.27
N PRO A 356 3.53 -1.48 8.31
CA PRO A 356 3.04 -1.57 9.69
C PRO A 356 2.27 -0.31 10.08
N THR A 357 1.33 -0.45 11.01
CA THR A 357 0.67 0.69 11.62
C THR A 357 1.58 1.30 12.67
N MET A 358 2.00 2.54 12.49
CA MET A 358 2.75 3.27 13.50
C MET A 358 1.77 3.84 14.52
N ILE A 359 1.81 3.32 15.74
CA ILE A 359 0.86 3.64 16.80
C ILE A 359 1.60 4.39 17.91
N GLN A 360 1.08 5.56 18.32
CA GLN A 360 1.48 6.19 19.57
C GLN A 360 0.62 5.58 20.67
N GLU A 361 1.20 4.77 21.53
CA GLU A 361 0.47 4.27 22.68
C GLU A 361 0.32 5.36 23.75
N VAL A 362 -0.68 5.18 24.61
CA VAL A 362 -0.93 6.05 25.77
C VAL A 362 0.02 5.67 26.90
N GLY A 363 0.58 6.66 27.59
CA GLY A 363 1.41 6.49 28.79
C GLY A 363 2.82 7.01 28.60
N ASP A 364 3.45 7.38 29.74
CA ASP A 364 4.78 8.00 29.76
C ASP A 364 5.90 7.04 29.30
N ASP A 365 5.70 5.74 29.47
CA ASP A 365 6.63 4.68 29.06
C ASP A 365 6.41 4.20 27.61
N ALA A 366 5.44 4.77 26.90
CA ALA A 366 5.13 4.38 25.51
C ALA A 366 6.27 4.78 24.57
N LYS A 367 6.69 3.84 23.72
CA LYS A 367 7.69 4.12 22.68
C LYS A 367 7.18 5.22 21.75
N PRO A 368 7.90 6.32 21.55
CA PRO A 368 7.48 7.37 20.61
C PRO A 368 7.26 6.82 19.20
N ILE A 369 6.26 7.33 18.49
CA ILE A 369 5.97 6.92 17.11
C ILE A 369 7.17 7.14 16.20
N GLU A 370 7.95 8.20 16.45
CA GLU A 370 9.15 8.54 15.71
C GLU A 370 10.20 7.42 15.83
N ALA A 371 10.39 6.84 17.02
CA ALA A 371 11.29 5.72 17.23
C ALA A 371 10.84 4.45 16.49
N LYS A 372 9.53 4.23 16.36
CA LYS A 372 8.98 3.12 15.56
C LYS A 372 9.19 3.34 14.06
N ILE A 373 9.10 4.58 13.60
CA ILE A 373 9.44 4.97 12.23
C ILE A 373 10.92 4.72 11.95
N ASP A 374 11.80 5.11 12.86
CA ASP A 374 13.23 4.86 12.76
C ASP A 374 13.55 3.37 12.66
N GLU A 375 12.91 2.57 13.50
CA GLU A 375 13.05 1.12 13.52
C GLU A 375 12.64 0.47 12.17
N LEU A 376 11.57 0.95 11.54
CA LEU A 376 11.15 0.50 10.21
C LEU A 376 12.11 1.00 9.12
N ALA A 377 12.54 2.25 9.20
CA ALA A 377 13.45 2.85 8.23
C ALA A 377 14.82 2.15 8.22
N ASP A 378 15.29 1.73 9.40
CA ASP A 378 16.54 1.00 9.59
C ASP A 378 16.40 -0.52 9.36
N LEU A 379 15.33 -0.96 8.66
CA LEU A 379 15.12 -2.37 8.33
C LEU A 379 16.33 -2.95 7.57
N PRO A 380 17.09 -3.90 8.17
CA PRO A 380 18.31 -4.38 7.57
C PRO A 380 18.06 -5.20 6.28
N ASN A 381 19.04 -5.24 5.42
CA ASN A 381 19.00 -6.05 4.21
C ASN A 381 19.59 -7.45 4.47
N ILE A 382 18.93 -8.20 5.36
CA ILE A 382 19.26 -9.60 5.67
C ILE A 382 18.11 -10.50 5.24
N SER A 383 18.38 -11.80 5.13
CA SER A 383 17.39 -12.84 4.87
C SER A 383 17.32 -13.78 6.05
N LEU A 384 16.10 -14.12 6.47
CA LEU A 384 15.88 -15.22 7.41
C LEU A 384 16.14 -16.55 6.69
N SER A 385 16.67 -17.52 7.41
CA SER A 385 16.84 -18.88 6.90
C SER A 385 15.49 -19.57 6.70
N ALA A 386 15.46 -20.62 5.89
CA ALA A 386 14.25 -21.42 5.69
C ALA A 386 13.72 -22.03 7.00
N ASP A 387 14.62 -22.44 7.89
CA ASP A 387 14.25 -23.00 9.19
C ASP A 387 13.66 -21.96 10.12
N GLU A 388 14.21 -20.72 10.15
CA GLU A 388 13.65 -19.62 10.92
C GLU A 388 12.26 -19.21 10.40
N ILE A 389 12.09 -19.15 9.08
CA ILE A 389 10.78 -18.86 8.47
C ILE A 389 9.76 -19.94 8.83
N ALA A 390 10.13 -21.22 8.79
CA ALA A 390 9.28 -22.33 9.15
C ALA A 390 8.94 -22.30 10.64
N GLU A 391 9.89 -22.00 11.51
CA GLU A 391 9.69 -21.91 12.95
C GLU A 391 8.76 -20.73 13.31
N LEU A 392 8.97 -19.56 12.72
CA LEU A 392 8.07 -18.40 12.88
C LEU A 392 6.64 -18.75 12.46
N ARG A 393 6.48 -19.47 11.35
CA ARG A 393 5.17 -19.94 10.89
C ARG A 393 4.53 -20.93 11.86
N ARG A 394 5.32 -21.84 12.43
CA ARG A 394 4.87 -22.81 13.43
C ARG A 394 4.42 -22.13 14.74
N ILE A 395 5.21 -21.18 15.24
CA ILE A 395 4.87 -20.42 16.46
C ILE A 395 3.61 -19.58 16.23
N GLY A 396 3.53 -18.92 15.09
CA GLY A 396 2.47 -17.98 14.77
C GLY A 396 1.18 -18.61 14.28
N ASP A 397 1.15 -19.94 14.05
CA ASP A 397 0.01 -20.62 13.45
C ASP A 397 -1.32 -20.18 14.07
N ASN A 398 -2.20 -19.69 13.20
CA ASN A 398 -3.55 -19.24 13.52
C ASN A 398 -4.58 -19.85 12.56
N THR A 399 -4.27 -21.01 11.97
CA THR A 399 -5.15 -21.68 11.00
C THR A 399 -6.54 -21.91 11.58
N GLY A 400 -7.56 -21.47 10.84
CA GLY A 400 -8.97 -21.54 11.28
C GLY A 400 -9.42 -20.42 12.22
N CYS A 401 -8.50 -19.52 12.64
CA CYS A 401 -8.81 -18.38 13.51
C CYS A 401 -8.71 -17.06 12.72
N MET A 402 -9.82 -16.38 12.51
CA MET A 402 -9.85 -15.08 11.84
C MET A 402 -10.06 -13.95 12.86
N ASP A 403 -9.05 -13.65 13.67
CA ASP A 403 -9.12 -12.71 14.79
C ASP A 403 -9.31 -11.23 14.37
N LEU A 404 -8.93 -10.89 13.13
CA LEU A 404 -9.10 -9.56 12.57
C LEU A 404 -10.24 -9.55 11.56
N LYS A 405 -11.43 -9.79 11.99
CA LYS A 405 -12.60 -9.66 11.12
C LYS A 405 -13.30 -8.35 11.33
N GLY A 406 -12.71 -7.23 11.22
CA GLY A 406 -13.44 -5.96 11.13
C GLY A 406 -14.78 -5.89 11.86
N GLY A 407 -15.12 -6.92 12.62
CA GLY A 407 -16.36 -7.14 13.31
C GLY A 407 -16.15 -7.18 14.79
N ASN A 408 -17.02 -6.51 15.52
CA ASN A 408 -17.16 -6.71 16.94
C ASN A 408 -17.43 -8.22 17.19
N PRO A 409 -16.62 -8.95 17.97
CA PRO A 409 -16.91 -10.33 18.34
C PRO A 409 -18.26 -10.50 19.07
N GLY A 410 -18.77 -9.42 19.67
CA GLY A 410 -20.11 -9.32 20.25
C GLY A 410 -21.19 -8.84 19.28
N HIS A 411 -20.93 -8.75 17.97
CA HIS A 411 -21.93 -8.31 17.00
C HIS A 411 -23.08 -9.32 16.92
N VAL A 412 -24.26 -8.86 17.32
CA VAL A 412 -25.53 -9.58 17.19
C VAL A 412 -26.33 -8.89 16.10
N GLY A 413 -26.54 -9.54 14.96
CA GLY A 413 -27.32 -8.96 13.86
C GLY A 413 -26.94 -9.51 12.49
N GLU A 414 -27.29 -8.79 11.45
CA GLU A 414 -26.97 -9.11 10.07
C GLU A 414 -25.47 -9.37 9.87
N PRO A 415 -25.08 -10.34 9.03
CA PRO A 415 -23.68 -10.56 8.70
C PRO A 415 -23.01 -9.25 8.29
N LEU A 416 -21.81 -9.00 8.83
CA LEU A 416 -21.05 -7.84 8.41
C LEU A 416 -20.81 -7.84 6.90
N PRO A 417 -20.73 -6.67 6.24
CA PRO A 417 -20.63 -6.56 4.78
C PRO A 417 -19.37 -7.17 4.18
N ASP A 418 -18.48 -7.71 5.00
CA ASP A 418 -17.27 -8.43 4.63
C ASP A 418 -17.46 -9.96 4.57
N ARG A 419 -18.70 -10.44 4.45
CA ARG A 419 -19.02 -11.85 4.28
C ARG A 419 -20.14 -12.03 3.28
N TRP A 420 -19.76 -12.31 2.06
CA TRP A 420 -20.73 -12.82 1.11
C TRP A 420 -20.79 -14.35 1.15
N ALA A 421 -21.91 -14.87 0.67
CA ALA A 421 -22.02 -16.30 0.45
C ALA A 421 -21.03 -16.74 -0.64
N VAL A 422 -20.44 -17.90 -0.45
CA VAL A 422 -19.63 -18.53 -1.51
C VAL A 422 -20.59 -18.99 -2.61
N ASP A 423 -20.59 -18.27 -3.73
CA ASP A 423 -21.35 -18.63 -4.92
C ASP A 423 -20.62 -19.71 -5.75
N ALA A 424 -21.20 -20.06 -6.91
CA ALA A 424 -20.64 -21.10 -7.79
C ALA A 424 -19.29 -20.70 -8.39
N GLU A 425 -19.00 -19.40 -8.57
CA GLU A 425 -17.73 -18.91 -9.09
C GLU A 425 -16.65 -18.97 -8.03
N LEU A 426 -16.94 -18.49 -6.84
CA LEU A 426 -16.02 -18.59 -5.69
C LEU A 426 -15.77 -20.04 -5.26
N ALA A 427 -16.78 -20.92 -5.41
CA ALA A 427 -16.59 -22.35 -5.17
C ALA A 427 -15.57 -22.99 -6.14
N ARG A 428 -15.60 -22.61 -7.42
CA ARG A 428 -14.60 -23.07 -8.40
C ARG A 428 -13.20 -22.52 -8.12
N VAL A 429 -13.07 -21.26 -7.67
CA VAL A 429 -11.80 -20.70 -7.19
C VAL A 429 -11.29 -21.52 -6.01
N ALA A 430 -12.15 -21.80 -5.03
CA ALA A 430 -11.78 -22.59 -3.86
C ALA A 430 -11.26 -23.99 -4.25
N GLU A 431 -11.98 -24.68 -5.15
CA GLU A 431 -11.57 -26.00 -5.67
C GLU A 431 -10.20 -25.93 -6.37
N ARG A 432 -10.02 -24.98 -7.27
CA ARG A 432 -8.76 -24.79 -8.01
C ARG A 432 -7.57 -24.59 -7.08
N TRP A 433 -7.72 -23.77 -6.06
CA TRP A 433 -6.65 -23.44 -5.11
C TRP A 433 -6.62 -24.33 -3.88
N LYS A 434 -7.44 -25.41 -3.84
CA LYS A 434 -7.52 -26.37 -2.73
C LYS A 434 -7.86 -25.72 -1.38
N ILE A 435 -8.66 -24.68 -1.43
CA ILE A 435 -9.17 -23.95 -0.27
C ILE A 435 -10.53 -24.59 0.10
N MET A 436 -10.72 -24.94 1.35
CA MET A 436 -12.01 -25.44 1.86
C MET A 436 -12.74 -24.31 2.61
N PRO A 437 -13.70 -23.61 2.00
CA PRO A 437 -14.31 -22.42 2.61
C PRO A 437 -14.86 -22.64 4.01
N GLN A 438 -15.45 -23.81 4.26
CA GLN A 438 -16.04 -24.15 5.56
C GLN A 438 -14.98 -24.28 6.67
N ARG A 439 -13.75 -24.68 6.33
CA ARG A 439 -12.62 -24.80 7.24
C ARG A 439 -11.77 -23.53 7.22
N ASP A 440 -11.39 -23.10 6.01
CA ASP A 440 -10.35 -22.10 5.81
C ASP A 440 -10.86 -20.66 5.87
N LEU A 441 -12.16 -20.44 5.69
CA LEU A 441 -12.78 -19.11 5.68
C LEU A 441 -13.93 -18.98 6.71
N ALA A 442 -14.16 -20.01 7.50
CA ALA A 442 -15.18 -19.97 8.54
C ALA A 442 -14.70 -19.14 9.75
N CYS A 443 -15.64 -18.46 10.40
CA CYS A 443 -15.41 -17.85 11.70
C CYS A 443 -15.59 -18.89 12.78
N THR A 444 -14.55 -19.21 13.50
CA THR A 444 -14.64 -20.12 14.65
C THR A 444 -15.11 -19.43 15.93
N HIS A 445 -15.09 -18.10 15.98
CA HIS A 445 -15.57 -17.31 17.12
C HIS A 445 -17.11 -17.24 17.10
N GLY A 446 -17.77 -18.18 17.76
CA GLY A 446 -19.22 -18.26 17.87
C GLY A 446 -19.77 -19.68 18.09
N LYS A 447 -18.89 -20.69 18.18
CA LYS A 447 -19.23 -22.07 18.51
C LYS A 447 -18.47 -22.59 19.74
N ALA A 448 -18.25 -21.74 20.72
CA ALA A 448 -17.88 -22.14 22.05
C ALA A 448 -19.05 -21.77 22.97
N ALA A 449 -20.04 -22.60 23.04
CA ALA A 449 -21.02 -22.69 24.11
C ALA A 449 -21.31 -24.16 24.32
#